data_5cad301a097a1d1fb3e7b90fa6d7e258
#
_entry.id   5cad301a097a1d1fb3e7b90fa6d7e258
#
_cell.length_a   1.000
_cell.length_b   1.000
_cell.length_c   1.000
_cell.angle_alpha   90.00
_cell.angle_beta   90.00
_cell.angle_gamma   90.00
#
_symmetry.space_group_name_H-M   'P 1'
#
loop_
_entity.id
_entity.type
_entity.pdbx_description
1 polymer ?
#
loop_
_entity_poly.entity_id
_entity_poly.type
_entity_poly.pdbx_seq_one_letter_code
_entity_poly.pdbx_strand_id
1 'polypeptide(L)'
;MRPAARARDDRGLSTVEVVILAPVMMLFILVLVAFGQLVDGRGAVDSAARDAARAGSIQKDPATAMREARRVAADDLANVCSGPVSVVQTSTGFNPKIDPFFTVEVSCQVRGLAMLGLDIPTHLSASFSSSLDPYRRSA
;
A
#
# COMPACT_ATOMS: atom_id res chain seq x y z
N MET A 1 38.86 -31.47 52.94
CA MET A 1 37.53 -31.05 52.56
C MET A 1 37.59 -30.54 51.10
N ARG A 2 37.06 -31.29 50.16
CA ARG A 2 36.99 -30.89 48.75
C ARG A 2 35.63 -30.22 48.54
N PRO A 3 35.59 -29.01 47.99
CA PRO A 3 34.31 -28.38 47.65
C PRO A 3 33.65 -29.17 46.49
N ALA A 4 32.44 -29.60 46.73
CA ALA A 4 31.58 -30.22 45.71
C ALA A 4 31.35 -29.23 44.58
N ALA A 5 31.86 -29.52 43.41
CA ALA A 5 31.51 -28.78 42.21
C ALA A 5 29.98 -28.91 41.99
N ARG A 6 29.27 -27.78 42.12
CA ARG A 6 27.90 -27.67 41.71
C ARG A 6 27.87 -27.96 40.20
N ALA A 7 27.37 -29.11 39.84
CA ALA A 7 26.97 -29.38 38.46
C ALA A 7 25.99 -28.26 38.07
N ARG A 8 26.40 -27.37 37.14
CA ARG A 8 25.50 -26.49 36.42
C ARG A 8 24.54 -27.38 35.67
N ASP A 9 23.32 -27.35 36.12
CA ASP A 9 22.19 -27.98 35.41
C ASP A 9 21.99 -27.14 34.13
N ASP A 10 22.82 -27.39 33.13
CA ASP A 10 22.66 -26.86 31.78
C ASP A 10 21.47 -27.62 31.17
N ARG A 11 20.27 -27.22 31.57
CA ARG A 11 19.04 -27.56 30.88
C ARG A 11 19.10 -26.90 29.52
N GLY A 12 19.85 -27.51 28.61
CA GLY A 12 19.74 -27.20 27.20
C GLY A 12 18.28 -27.36 26.79
N LEU A 13 17.78 -26.41 26.05
CA LEU A 13 16.47 -26.52 25.38
C LEU A 13 16.33 -27.94 24.85
N SER A 14 15.30 -28.66 25.29
CA SER A 14 15.06 -30.03 24.85
C SER A 14 14.93 -30.02 23.32
N THR A 15 15.61 -30.94 22.65
CA THR A 15 15.52 -31.08 21.19
C THR A 15 14.06 -31.17 20.73
N VAL A 16 13.19 -31.74 21.53
CA VAL A 16 11.73 -31.83 21.31
C VAL A 16 11.09 -30.43 21.34
N GLU A 17 11.52 -29.55 22.24
CA GLU A 17 11.02 -28.18 22.36
C GLU A 17 11.37 -27.35 21.13
N VAL A 18 12.60 -27.47 20.62
CA VAL A 18 13.03 -26.79 19.37
C VAL A 18 12.26 -27.30 18.16
N VAL A 19 12.01 -28.61 18.07
CA VAL A 19 11.26 -29.21 16.96
C VAL A 19 9.81 -28.72 16.92
N ILE A 20 9.19 -28.50 18.07
CA ILE A 20 7.82 -27.95 18.15
C ILE A 20 7.83 -26.42 17.94
N LEU A 21 8.83 -25.72 18.46
CA LEU A 21 8.90 -24.26 18.38
C LEU A 21 9.23 -23.77 16.95
N ALA A 22 10.05 -24.50 16.21
CA ALA A 22 10.47 -24.10 14.85
C ALA A 22 9.29 -23.88 13.89
N PRO A 23 8.30 -24.78 13.74
CA PRO A 23 7.17 -24.52 12.85
C PRO A 23 6.28 -23.37 13.31
N VAL A 24 6.16 -23.16 14.63
CA VAL A 24 5.39 -22.04 15.19
C VAL A 24 6.06 -20.71 14.86
N MET A 25 7.38 -20.64 15.02
CA MET A 25 8.17 -19.45 14.66
C MET A 25 8.13 -19.18 13.15
N MET A 26 8.18 -20.23 12.32
CA MET A 26 8.06 -20.08 10.88
C MET A 26 6.69 -19.54 10.47
N LEU A 27 5.61 -20.07 11.07
CA LEU A 27 4.27 -19.54 10.85
C LEU A 27 4.15 -18.06 11.24
N PHE A 28 4.72 -17.70 12.39
CA PHE A 28 4.72 -16.32 12.87
C PHE A 28 5.45 -15.37 11.89
N ILE A 29 6.61 -15.78 11.38
CA ILE A 29 7.36 -15.00 10.38
C ILE A 29 6.53 -14.83 9.10
N LEU A 30 5.87 -15.88 8.61
CA LEU A 30 5.03 -15.81 7.42
C LEU A 30 3.86 -14.83 7.61
N VAL A 31 3.24 -14.83 8.78
CA VAL A 31 2.17 -13.88 9.13
C VAL A 31 2.70 -12.45 9.13
N LEU A 32 3.87 -12.19 9.72
CA LEU A 32 4.49 -10.86 9.72
C LEU A 32 4.79 -10.37 8.30
N VAL A 33 5.32 -11.23 7.44
CA VAL A 33 5.60 -10.91 6.03
C VAL A 33 4.31 -10.57 5.29
N ALA A 34 3.23 -11.34 5.50
CA ALA A 34 1.94 -11.08 4.87
C ALA A 34 1.35 -9.72 5.29
N PHE A 35 1.44 -9.37 6.57
CA PHE A 35 1.03 -8.04 7.04
C PHE A 35 1.92 -6.93 6.47
N GLY A 36 3.23 -7.15 6.38
CA GLY A 36 4.17 -6.22 5.77
C GLY A 36 3.79 -5.87 4.33
N GLN A 37 3.44 -6.86 3.52
CA GLN A 37 2.99 -6.66 2.13
C GLN A 37 1.69 -5.87 2.03
N LEU A 38 0.75 -6.07 2.96
CA LEU A 38 -0.50 -5.32 2.99
C LEU A 38 -0.27 -3.84 3.32
N VAL A 39 0.62 -3.56 4.26
CA VAL A 39 1.00 -2.17 4.64
C VAL A 39 1.73 -1.49 3.48
N ASP A 40 2.64 -2.19 2.82
CA ASP A 40 3.37 -1.68 1.65
C ASP A 40 2.40 -1.37 0.50
N GLY A 41 1.45 -2.26 0.20
CA GLY A 41 0.40 -2.04 -0.78
C GLY A 41 -0.46 -0.80 -0.48
N ARG A 42 -0.81 -0.57 0.79
CA ARG A 42 -1.51 0.67 1.20
C ARG A 42 -0.69 1.92 0.95
N GLY A 43 0.59 1.90 1.31
CA GLY A 43 1.51 3.00 1.04
C GLY A 43 1.64 3.32 -0.45
N ALA A 44 1.71 2.30 -1.29
CA ALA A 44 1.77 2.46 -2.74
C ALA A 44 0.49 3.10 -3.32
N VAL A 45 -0.70 2.66 -2.88
CA VAL A 45 -1.99 3.24 -3.32
C VAL A 45 -2.13 4.69 -2.86
N ASP A 46 -1.72 5.01 -1.63
CA ASP A 46 -1.72 6.39 -1.10
C ASP A 46 -0.77 7.31 -1.90
N SER A 47 0.44 6.83 -2.22
CA SER A 47 1.39 7.54 -3.07
C SER A 47 0.84 7.78 -4.48
N ALA A 48 0.29 6.74 -5.11
CA ALA A 48 -0.31 6.83 -6.44
C ALA A 48 -1.47 7.83 -6.49
N ALA A 49 -2.30 7.91 -5.43
CA ALA A 49 -3.37 8.91 -5.33
C ALA A 49 -2.83 10.34 -5.28
N ARG A 50 -1.73 10.57 -4.56
CA ARG A 50 -1.06 11.89 -4.50
C ARG A 50 -0.48 12.29 -5.85
N ASP A 51 0.23 11.38 -6.50
CA ASP A 51 0.88 11.63 -7.78
C ASP A 51 -0.16 11.83 -8.89
N ALA A 52 -1.22 11.04 -8.89
CA ALA A 52 -2.35 11.18 -9.81
C ALA A 52 -3.08 12.54 -9.64
N ALA A 53 -3.37 12.94 -8.39
CA ALA A 53 -4.00 14.22 -8.10
C ALA A 53 -3.12 15.39 -8.54
N ARG A 54 -1.82 15.30 -8.29
CA ARG A 54 -0.85 16.32 -8.70
C ARG A 54 -0.73 16.39 -10.22
N ALA A 55 -0.60 15.25 -10.90
CA ALA A 55 -0.52 15.18 -12.36
C ALA A 55 -1.77 15.76 -13.04
N GLY A 56 -2.95 15.52 -12.47
CA GLY A 56 -4.21 16.06 -12.95
C GLY A 56 -4.36 17.56 -12.71
N SER A 57 -3.97 18.05 -11.52
CA SER A 57 -4.18 19.46 -11.12
C SER A 57 -3.42 20.48 -11.96
N ILE A 58 -2.33 20.08 -12.61
CA ILE A 58 -1.52 20.96 -13.48
C ILE A 58 -2.04 21.01 -14.93
N GLN A 59 -3.01 20.18 -15.29
CA GLN A 59 -3.55 20.15 -16.64
C GLN A 59 -4.53 21.30 -16.90
N LYS A 60 -4.73 21.64 -18.18
CA LYS A 60 -5.57 22.79 -18.57
C LYS A 60 -7.05 22.47 -18.64
N ASP A 61 -7.38 21.22 -18.94
CA ASP A 61 -8.75 20.77 -19.11
C ASP A 61 -9.03 19.48 -18.32
N PRO A 62 -10.29 19.23 -17.92
CA PRO A 62 -10.64 18.11 -17.05
C PRO A 62 -10.44 16.73 -17.72
N ALA A 63 -10.61 16.65 -19.05
CA ALA A 63 -10.44 15.38 -19.75
C ALA A 63 -8.98 14.95 -19.78
N THR A 64 -8.07 15.89 -20.04
CA THR A 64 -6.62 15.65 -19.97
C THR A 64 -6.17 15.38 -18.54
N ALA A 65 -6.72 16.11 -17.55
CA ALA A 65 -6.44 15.87 -16.13
C ALA A 65 -6.74 14.45 -15.71
N MET A 66 -7.92 13.94 -16.05
CA MET A 66 -8.31 12.56 -15.72
C MET A 66 -7.49 11.52 -16.48
N ARG A 67 -7.14 11.79 -17.74
CA ARG A 67 -6.29 10.89 -18.52
C ARG A 67 -4.90 10.77 -17.91
N GLU A 68 -4.27 11.89 -17.55
CA GLU A 68 -2.95 11.89 -16.90
C GLU A 68 -3.00 11.28 -15.50
N ALA A 69 -4.01 11.57 -14.70
CA ALA A 69 -4.19 10.95 -13.40
C ALA A 69 -4.29 9.42 -13.50
N ARG A 70 -5.06 8.91 -14.46
CA ARG A 70 -5.16 7.46 -14.70
C ARG A 70 -3.85 6.84 -15.17
N ARG A 71 -3.13 7.53 -16.06
CA ARG A 71 -1.84 7.06 -16.56
C ARG A 71 -0.83 6.92 -15.43
N VAL A 72 -0.67 7.96 -14.63
CA VAL A 72 0.27 7.97 -13.50
C VAL A 72 -0.10 6.89 -12.47
N ALA A 73 -1.36 6.80 -12.07
CA ALA A 73 -1.80 5.77 -11.13
C ALA A 73 -1.58 4.34 -11.66
N ALA A 74 -1.80 4.12 -12.95
CA ALA A 74 -1.57 2.81 -13.56
C ALA A 74 -0.09 2.45 -13.62
N ASP A 75 0.78 3.42 -13.92
CA ASP A 75 2.24 3.23 -13.96
C ASP A 75 2.78 2.94 -12.55
N ASP A 76 2.37 3.71 -11.54
CA ASP A 76 2.82 3.56 -10.16
C ASP A 76 2.38 2.24 -9.53
N LEU A 77 1.22 1.73 -9.90
CA LEU A 77 0.62 0.53 -9.32
C LEU A 77 0.77 -0.72 -10.19
N ALA A 78 1.52 -0.66 -11.29
CA ALA A 78 1.68 -1.76 -12.25
C ALA A 78 2.16 -3.08 -11.62
N ASN A 79 3.00 -2.99 -10.58
CA ASN A 79 3.58 -4.15 -9.89
C ASN A 79 2.97 -4.40 -8.49
N VAL A 80 1.99 -3.61 -8.10
CA VAL A 80 1.36 -3.67 -6.76
C VAL A 80 -0.03 -4.28 -6.85
N CYS A 81 -0.80 -3.88 -7.83
CA CYS A 81 -2.18 -4.31 -8.00
C CYS A 81 -2.28 -5.60 -8.81
N SER A 82 -3.13 -6.50 -8.38
CA SER A 82 -3.42 -7.76 -9.07
C SER A 82 -4.52 -7.65 -10.13
N GLY A 83 -5.17 -6.49 -10.22
CA GLY A 83 -6.26 -6.21 -11.14
C GLY A 83 -6.20 -4.78 -11.68
N PRO A 84 -7.24 -4.33 -12.37
CA PRO A 84 -7.28 -2.99 -12.93
C PRO A 84 -7.25 -1.93 -11.84
N VAL A 85 -6.54 -0.83 -12.12
CA VAL A 85 -6.51 0.36 -11.27
C VAL A 85 -7.70 1.24 -11.63
N SER A 86 -8.55 1.56 -10.66
CA SER A 86 -9.66 2.49 -10.83
C SER A 86 -9.27 3.87 -10.31
N VAL A 87 -9.51 4.89 -11.11
CA VAL A 87 -9.29 6.30 -10.73
C VAL A 87 -10.58 7.07 -11.01
N VAL A 88 -11.14 7.63 -9.96
CA VAL A 88 -12.39 8.39 -10.01
C VAL A 88 -12.14 9.80 -9.48
N GLN A 89 -12.63 10.79 -10.20
CA GLN A 89 -12.64 12.17 -9.70
C GLN A 89 -13.78 12.31 -8.69
N THR A 90 -13.47 12.81 -7.50
CA THR A 90 -14.44 13.03 -6.43
C THR A 90 -14.72 14.52 -6.19
N SER A 91 -13.91 15.42 -6.76
CA SER A 91 -14.18 16.85 -6.76
C SER A 91 -15.35 17.22 -7.68
N THR A 92 -16.12 18.25 -7.32
CA THR A 92 -17.34 18.66 -8.03
C THR A 92 -17.07 19.42 -9.31
N GLY A 93 -15.83 19.84 -9.55
CA GLY A 93 -15.49 20.64 -10.72
C GLY A 93 -14.00 20.72 -11.00
N PHE A 94 -13.67 21.45 -12.05
CA PHE A 94 -12.32 21.76 -12.48
C PHE A 94 -12.13 23.26 -12.66
N ASN A 95 -12.78 24.04 -11.78
CA ASN A 95 -12.76 25.50 -11.82
C ASN A 95 -12.18 26.04 -10.50
N PRO A 96 -10.98 26.67 -10.51
CA PRO A 96 -10.34 27.18 -9.29
C PRO A 96 -11.14 28.19 -8.49
N LYS A 97 -12.17 28.81 -9.11
CA LYS A 97 -13.04 29.80 -8.45
C LYS A 97 -14.21 29.16 -7.69
N ILE A 98 -14.60 27.93 -8.08
CA ILE A 98 -15.75 27.21 -7.49
C ILE A 98 -15.25 26.10 -6.58
N ASP A 99 -14.34 25.29 -7.09
CA ASP A 99 -13.69 24.21 -6.36
C ASP A 99 -12.18 24.29 -6.63
N PRO A 100 -11.41 24.80 -5.66
CA PRO A 100 -9.97 25.02 -5.85
C PRO A 100 -9.14 23.74 -5.82
N PHE A 101 -9.78 22.59 -5.62
CA PHE A 101 -9.10 21.30 -5.50
C PHE A 101 -9.50 20.32 -6.59
N PHE A 102 -8.51 19.61 -7.10
CA PHE A 102 -8.70 18.42 -7.91
C PHE A 102 -8.50 17.21 -7.02
N THR A 103 -9.58 16.52 -6.73
CA THR A 103 -9.57 15.36 -5.85
C THR A 103 -9.83 14.10 -6.64
N VAL A 104 -8.96 13.11 -6.47
CA VAL A 104 -9.11 11.78 -7.07
C VAL A 104 -9.05 10.70 -6.00
N GLU A 105 -9.83 9.67 -6.20
CA GLU A 105 -9.76 8.41 -5.46
C GLU A 105 -9.17 7.35 -6.38
N VAL A 106 -8.11 6.73 -5.91
CA VAL A 106 -7.44 5.61 -6.58
C VAL A 106 -7.74 4.34 -5.80
N SER A 107 -8.16 3.30 -6.49
CA SER A 107 -8.45 2.01 -5.87
C SER A 107 -8.00 0.85 -6.74
N CYS A 108 -7.53 -0.21 -6.08
CA CYS A 108 -7.21 -1.47 -6.74
C CYS A 108 -7.28 -2.66 -5.76
N GLN A 109 -7.12 -3.85 -6.30
CA GLN A 109 -7.03 -5.09 -5.51
C GLN A 109 -5.57 -5.52 -5.38
N VAL A 110 -5.16 -5.87 -4.15
CA VAL A 110 -3.84 -6.44 -3.84
C VAL A 110 -4.00 -7.84 -3.25
N ARG A 111 -3.05 -8.70 -3.53
CA ARG A 111 -3.00 -10.08 -3.01
C ARG A 111 -1.96 -10.19 -1.90
N GLY A 112 -2.26 -9.60 -0.74
CA GLY A 112 -1.33 -9.59 0.40
C GLY A 112 -1.04 -10.95 1.03
N LEU A 113 -1.92 -11.94 0.83
CA LEU A 113 -1.82 -13.27 1.44
C LEU A 113 -1.47 -14.38 0.44
N ALA A 114 -1.12 -14.04 -0.80
CA ALA A 114 -0.80 -15.03 -1.84
C ALA A 114 0.39 -15.92 -1.46
N MET A 115 1.35 -15.40 -0.70
CA MET A 115 2.50 -16.18 -0.21
C MET A 115 2.11 -17.27 0.79
N LEU A 116 0.97 -17.15 1.45
CA LEU A 116 0.42 -18.16 2.36
C LEU A 116 -0.49 -19.17 1.65
N GLY A 117 -0.57 -19.11 0.30
CA GLY A 117 -1.49 -19.94 -0.49
C GLY A 117 -2.96 -19.52 -0.35
N LEU A 118 -3.22 -18.36 0.26
CA LEU A 118 -4.55 -17.79 0.43
C LEU A 118 -4.75 -16.68 -0.60
N ASP A 119 -5.52 -16.95 -1.65
CA ASP A 119 -5.87 -15.96 -2.67
C ASP A 119 -7.07 -15.13 -2.21
N ILE A 120 -6.83 -14.26 -1.23
CA ILE A 120 -7.84 -13.33 -0.71
C ILE A 120 -7.55 -11.95 -1.30
N PRO A 121 -8.34 -11.49 -2.29
CA PRO A 121 -8.19 -10.15 -2.83
C PRO A 121 -8.62 -9.11 -1.78
N THR A 122 -7.71 -8.22 -1.45
CA THR A 122 -7.97 -7.11 -0.54
C THR A 122 -8.15 -5.83 -1.35
N HIS A 123 -9.29 -5.18 -1.22
CA HIS A 123 -9.56 -3.89 -1.86
C HIS A 123 -8.90 -2.77 -1.06
N LEU A 124 -8.04 -2.01 -1.72
CA LEU A 124 -7.41 -0.82 -1.16
C LEU A 124 -7.86 0.40 -1.94
N SER A 125 -8.16 1.49 -1.23
CA SER A 125 -8.46 2.79 -1.83
C SER A 125 -7.78 3.90 -1.05
N ALA A 126 -7.38 4.95 -1.76
CA ALA A 126 -6.87 6.19 -1.18
C ALA A 126 -7.38 7.37 -1.99
N SER A 127 -7.66 8.46 -1.31
CA SER A 127 -8.12 9.71 -1.91
C SER A 127 -7.14 10.83 -1.59
N PHE A 128 -6.84 11.65 -2.58
CA PHE A 128 -5.97 12.80 -2.40
C PHE A 128 -6.48 14.00 -3.18
N SER A 129 -6.26 15.20 -2.61
CA SER A 129 -6.65 16.49 -3.20
C SER A 129 -5.42 17.31 -3.50
N SER A 130 -5.31 17.82 -4.71
CA SER A 130 -4.28 18.76 -5.13
C SER A 130 -4.91 20.09 -5.54
N SER A 131 -4.29 21.21 -5.12
CA SER A 131 -4.79 22.53 -5.48
C SER A 131 -4.66 22.79 -6.97
N LEU A 132 -5.71 23.36 -7.56
CA LEU A 132 -5.70 23.87 -8.92
C LEU A 132 -4.98 25.23 -8.94
N ASP A 133 -4.05 25.41 -9.87
CA ASP A 133 -3.37 26.69 -10.03
C ASP A 133 -4.35 27.74 -10.56
N PRO A 134 -4.64 28.82 -9.78
CA PRO A 134 -5.55 29.87 -10.21
C PRO A 134 -4.97 30.73 -11.36
N TYR A 135 -3.66 30.68 -11.57
CA TYR A 135 -2.96 31.47 -12.61
C TYR A 135 -2.74 30.72 -13.92
N ARG A 136 -3.13 29.42 -13.98
CA ARG A 136 -3.06 28.72 -15.25
C ARG A 136 -4.01 29.41 -16.25
N ARG A 137 -3.47 29.85 -17.36
CA ARG A 137 -4.27 30.41 -18.44
C ARG A 137 -5.16 29.29 -19.00
N SER A 138 -6.46 29.38 -18.77
CA SER A 138 -7.45 28.66 -19.53
C SER A 138 -7.31 29.08 -21.00
N ALA A 139 -6.83 28.21 -21.82
CA ALA A 139 -6.82 28.42 -23.25
C ALA A 139 -8.24 28.24 -23.79
#